data_69aadb1c67bf158f27e4b6fddd80ad16
#
_entry.id   69aadb1c67bf158f27e4b6fddd80ad16
#
_cell.length_a   1.000
_cell.length_b   1.000
_cell.length_c   1.000
_cell.angle_alpha   90.00
_cell.angle_beta   90.00
_cell.angle_gamma   90.00
#
_symmetry.space_group_name_H-M   'P 1'
#
loop_
_entity.id
_entity.type
_entity.pdbx_description
1 polymer ?
#
loop_
_entity_poly.entity_id
_entity_poly.type
_entity_poly.pdbx_seq_one_letter_code
_entity_poly.pdbx_strand_id
1 'polypeptide(L)'
;MKKVHLITDGACLGNPGPGGWAAILRYNGYKKELWGCEPHTTNNRMELRAAIEGLRTLKEGCEVEVVTDSEYLKNGITTWIHGWKRKGWMTAAKKPVVNQDLWKALDEEVARHKTTWVWTKGHASHEDNNRCDELASRAAREQECGTQ
;
A
#
# COMPACT_ATOMS: atom_id res chain seq x y z
N MET A 1 14.62 -7.02 -15.88
CA MET A 1 14.03 -6.26 -14.75
C MET A 1 14.52 -6.81 -13.44
N LYS A 2 14.79 -5.92 -12.49
CA LYS A 2 15.11 -6.31 -11.13
C LYS A 2 13.89 -6.90 -10.45
N LYS A 3 14.11 -7.93 -9.67
CA LYS A 3 13.04 -8.57 -8.88
C LYS A 3 13.06 -8.04 -7.47
N VAL A 4 11.97 -7.44 -7.04
CA VAL A 4 11.84 -6.79 -5.74
C VAL A 4 10.66 -7.39 -4.98
N HIS A 5 10.84 -7.58 -3.67
CA HIS A 5 9.74 -7.92 -2.77
C HIS A 5 9.35 -6.66 -2.03
N LEU A 6 8.08 -6.35 -2.04
CA LEU A 6 7.53 -5.19 -1.33
C LEU A 6 6.48 -5.67 -0.35
N ILE A 7 6.71 -5.45 0.92
CA ILE A 7 5.77 -5.78 2.00
C ILE A 7 5.16 -4.48 2.47
N THR A 8 3.83 -4.42 2.56
CA THR A 8 3.11 -3.20 2.93
C THR A 8 2.15 -3.44 4.07
N ASP A 9 1.89 -2.40 4.85
CA ASP A 9 0.88 -2.43 5.89
C ASP A 9 0.38 -1.01 6.19
N GLY A 10 -0.83 -0.94 6.72
CA GLY A 10 -1.44 0.31 7.15
C GLY A 10 -2.12 0.13 8.48
N ALA A 11 -2.18 1.19 9.26
CA ALA A 11 -2.83 1.19 10.57
C ALA A 11 -3.55 2.51 10.77
N CYS A 12 -4.65 2.48 11.53
CA CYS A 12 -5.40 3.68 11.84
C CYS A 12 -6.03 3.56 13.22
N LEU A 13 -5.86 4.59 14.03
CA LEU A 13 -6.45 4.65 15.35
C LEU A 13 -7.84 5.29 15.25
N GLY A 14 -8.88 4.54 15.60
CA GLY A 14 -10.25 5.06 15.60
C GLY A 14 -10.93 5.12 14.23
N ASN A 15 -10.30 4.77 13.20
CA ASN A 15 -10.75 4.58 11.80
C ASN A 15 -12.10 5.24 11.43
N PRO A 16 -12.22 6.58 11.21
CA PRO A 16 -11.10 7.48 10.90
C PRO A 16 -10.40 8.01 12.14
N GLY A 17 -9.15 8.43 11.91
CA GLY A 17 -8.32 8.99 12.96
C GLY A 17 -6.87 9.05 12.52
N PRO A 18 -5.93 9.21 13.47
CA PRO A 18 -4.52 9.21 13.13
C PRO A 18 -4.11 7.87 12.53
N GLY A 19 -3.41 7.90 11.41
CA GLY A 19 -3.00 6.68 10.73
C GLY A 19 -1.52 6.68 10.39
N GLY A 20 -1.02 5.47 10.10
CA GLY A 20 0.34 5.27 9.67
C GLY A 20 0.40 4.20 8.60
N TRP A 21 1.44 4.23 7.80
CA TRP A 21 1.69 3.23 6.78
C TRP A 21 3.17 2.85 6.82
N ALA A 22 3.47 1.66 6.34
CA ALA A 22 4.85 1.21 6.24
C ALA A 22 5.03 0.32 5.01
N ALA A 23 6.25 0.34 4.49
CA ALA A 23 6.64 -0.49 3.35
C ALA A 23 8.06 -0.97 3.57
N ILE A 24 8.32 -2.23 3.29
CA ILE A 24 9.64 -2.81 3.34
C ILE A 24 9.99 -3.33 1.96
N LEU A 25 11.10 -2.87 1.42
CA LEU A 25 11.61 -3.30 0.13
C LEU A 25 12.79 -4.23 0.33
N ARG A 26 12.76 -5.38 -0.34
CA ARG A 26 13.87 -6.33 -0.34
C ARG A 26 14.34 -6.54 -1.77
N TYR A 27 15.62 -6.37 -2.00
CA TYR A 27 16.23 -6.60 -3.29
C TYR A 27 17.67 -7.08 -3.11
N ASN A 28 17.96 -8.26 -3.61
CA ASN A 28 19.34 -8.77 -3.71
C ASN A 28 20.14 -8.64 -2.40
N GLY A 29 19.51 -8.97 -1.28
CA GLY A 29 20.13 -8.88 0.05
C GLY A 29 20.02 -7.52 0.72
N TYR A 30 19.57 -6.50 0.00
CA TYR A 30 19.32 -5.18 0.56
C TYR A 30 17.91 -5.08 1.11
N LYS A 31 17.76 -4.27 2.15
CA LYS A 31 16.48 -4.01 2.79
C LYS A 31 16.33 -2.52 3.02
N LYS A 32 15.15 -1.98 2.66
CA LYS A 32 14.84 -0.59 2.93
C LYS A 32 13.48 -0.51 3.59
N GLU A 33 13.40 0.23 4.70
CA GLU A 33 12.17 0.44 5.43
C GLU A 33 11.69 1.87 5.20
N LEU A 34 10.39 2.01 4.90
CA LEU A 34 9.74 3.30 4.71
C LEU A 34 8.54 3.36 5.64
N TRP A 35 8.22 4.53 6.14
CA TRP A 35 7.00 4.75 6.91
C TRP A 35 6.58 6.20 6.81
N GLY A 36 5.31 6.43 7.07
CA GLY A 36 4.75 7.77 7.11
C GLY A 36 3.44 7.76 7.88
N CYS A 37 2.84 8.92 8.03
CA CYS A 37 1.60 9.03 8.77
C CYS A 37 0.74 10.19 8.28
N GLU A 38 -0.52 10.18 8.71
CA GLU A 38 -1.48 11.26 8.45
C GLU A 38 -2.30 11.48 9.72
N PRO A 39 -2.62 12.73 10.07
CA PRO A 39 -3.33 13.02 11.33
C PRO A 39 -4.79 12.60 11.31
N HIS A 40 -5.41 12.50 10.14
CA HIS A 40 -6.80 12.09 10.00
C HIS A 40 -6.99 11.32 8.69
N THR A 41 -7.19 10.02 8.81
CA THR A 41 -7.27 9.14 7.65
C THR A 41 -8.05 7.86 7.99
N THR A 42 -7.97 6.86 7.14
CA THR A 42 -8.62 5.55 7.37
C THR A 42 -7.60 4.44 7.14
N ASN A 43 -7.91 3.26 7.66
CA ASN A 43 -7.06 2.10 7.47
C ASN A 43 -6.87 1.78 5.98
N ASN A 44 -7.96 1.82 5.20
CA ASN A 44 -7.88 1.54 3.76
C ASN A 44 -6.99 2.52 3.02
N ARG A 45 -7.04 3.82 3.38
CA ARG A 45 -6.17 4.82 2.77
C ARG A 45 -4.71 4.55 3.10
N MET A 46 -4.42 4.11 4.32
CA MET A 46 -3.04 3.81 4.73
C MET A 46 -2.49 2.57 4.02
N GLU A 47 -3.33 1.56 3.80
CA GLU A 47 -2.93 0.40 3.00
C GLU A 47 -2.57 0.79 1.57
N LEU A 48 -3.38 1.65 0.96
CA LEU A 48 -3.10 2.17 -0.38
C LEU A 48 -1.82 3.00 -0.40
N ARG A 49 -1.64 3.86 0.59
CA ARG A 49 -0.47 4.74 0.67
C ARG A 49 0.83 3.94 0.78
N ALA A 50 0.82 2.87 1.57
CA ALA A 50 1.99 2.00 1.70
C ALA A 50 2.43 1.43 0.35
N ALA A 51 1.50 0.93 -0.43
CA ALA A 51 1.80 0.37 -1.75
C ALA A 51 2.31 1.45 -2.71
N ILE A 52 1.65 2.61 -2.72
CA ILE A 52 2.02 3.72 -3.59
C ILE A 52 3.45 4.18 -3.28
N GLU A 53 3.75 4.44 -2.02
CA GLU A 53 5.07 4.96 -1.63
C GLU A 53 6.17 3.93 -1.84
N GLY A 54 5.88 2.65 -1.58
CA GLY A 54 6.83 1.58 -1.83
C GLY A 54 7.20 1.49 -3.31
N LEU A 55 6.21 1.47 -4.19
CA LEU A 55 6.45 1.41 -5.63
C LEU A 55 7.12 2.67 -6.15
N ARG A 56 6.72 3.82 -5.63
CA ARG A 56 7.27 5.13 -6.04
C ARG A 56 8.75 5.27 -5.73
N THR A 57 9.23 4.60 -4.69
CA THR A 57 10.63 4.61 -4.29
C THR A 57 11.54 3.98 -5.34
N LEU A 58 11.00 3.04 -6.14
CA LEU A 58 11.77 2.37 -7.18
C LEU A 58 11.91 3.30 -8.39
N LYS A 59 13.16 3.64 -8.73
CA LYS A 59 13.46 4.62 -9.77
C LYS A 59 13.31 4.09 -11.19
N GLU A 60 13.38 2.77 -11.35
CA GLU A 60 13.25 2.14 -12.66
C GLU A 60 12.19 1.06 -12.61
N GLY A 61 11.67 0.63 -13.75
CA GLY A 61 10.71 -0.45 -13.83
C GLY A 61 11.27 -1.73 -13.26
N CYS A 62 10.54 -2.35 -12.35
CA CYS A 62 10.94 -3.57 -11.67
C CYS A 62 9.83 -4.61 -11.74
N GLU A 63 10.21 -5.86 -11.53
CA GLU A 63 9.28 -6.95 -11.32
C GLU A 63 9.06 -7.01 -9.80
N VAL A 64 7.87 -6.64 -9.33
CA VAL A 64 7.60 -6.46 -7.90
C VAL A 64 6.54 -7.44 -7.42
N GLU A 65 6.91 -8.23 -6.41
CA GLU A 65 5.93 -9.03 -5.68
C GLU A 65 5.49 -8.21 -4.48
N VAL A 66 4.23 -7.79 -4.48
CA VAL A 66 3.66 -7.00 -3.38
C VAL A 66 2.92 -7.92 -2.44
N VAL A 67 3.33 -7.93 -1.18
CA VAL A 67 2.73 -8.75 -0.14
C VAL A 67 1.92 -7.84 0.79
N THR A 68 0.63 -8.13 0.93
CA THR A 68 -0.26 -7.32 1.76
C THR A 68 -1.24 -8.23 2.51
N ASP A 69 -1.70 -7.79 3.68
CA ASP A 69 -2.79 -8.45 4.39
C ASP A 69 -4.14 -7.77 4.12
N SER A 70 -4.15 -6.75 3.28
CA SER A 70 -5.37 -6.03 2.94
C SER A 70 -6.07 -6.65 1.74
N GLU A 71 -7.23 -7.26 1.96
CA GLU A 71 -8.07 -7.76 0.88
C GLU A 71 -8.58 -6.61 0.02
N TYR A 72 -8.87 -5.48 0.66
CA TYR A 72 -9.32 -4.28 -0.03
C TYR A 72 -8.31 -3.84 -1.10
N LEU A 73 -7.04 -3.75 -0.71
CA LEU A 73 -5.97 -3.37 -1.63
C LEU A 73 -5.82 -4.38 -2.76
N LYS A 74 -5.69 -5.67 -2.41
CA LYS A 74 -5.49 -6.71 -3.40
C LYS A 74 -6.66 -6.78 -4.38
N ASN A 75 -7.89 -6.85 -3.87
CA ASN A 75 -9.06 -6.98 -4.72
C ASN A 75 -9.29 -5.76 -5.58
N GLY A 76 -9.03 -4.58 -5.04
CA GLY A 76 -9.18 -3.33 -5.80
C GLY A 76 -8.25 -3.26 -6.99
N ILE A 77 -6.96 -3.52 -6.76
CA ILE A 77 -5.96 -3.35 -7.83
C ILE A 77 -6.02 -4.49 -8.87
N THR A 78 -6.43 -5.68 -8.46
CA THR A 78 -6.48 -6.83 -9.38
C THR A 78 -7.83 -6.98 -10.08
N THR A 79 -8.91 -6.48 -9.49
CA THR A 79 -10.26 -6.73 -9.99
C THR A 79 -11.07 -5.46 -10.21
N TRP A 80 -11.33 -4.71 -9.15
CA TRP A 80 -12.29 -3.59 -9.21
C TRP A 80 -11.84 -2.44 -10.09
N ILE A 81 -10.54 -2.16 -10.12
CA ILE A 81 -10.00 -1.00 -10.82
C ILE A 81 -10.30 -1.02 -12.33
N HIS A 82 -10.38 -2.20 -12.93
CA HIS A 82 -10.66 -2.34 -14.35
C HIS A 82 -12.05 -1.80 -14.71
N GLY A 83 -13.04 -2.10 -13.86
CA GLY A 83 -14.38 -1.57 -14.03
C GLY A 83 -14.45 -0.07 -13.79
N TRP A 84 -13.77 0.40 -12.76
CA TRP A 84 -13.74 1.84 -12.46
C TRP A 84 -13.14 2.63 -13.61
N LYS A 85 -12.06 2.16 -14.20
CA LYS A 85 -11.42 2.84 -15.33
C LYS A 85 -12.36 2.91 -16.54
N ARG A 86 -13.09 1.83 -16.81
CA ARG A 86 -14.08 1.81 -17.92
C ARG A 86 -15.24 2.77 -17.69
N LYS A 87 -15.61 2.99 -16.43
CA LYS A 87 -16.76 3.82 -16.06
C LYS A 87 -16.37 5.25 -15.66
N GLY A 88 -15.14 5.67 -15.97
CA GLY A 88 -14.69 7.02 -15.65
C GLY A 88 -14.56 7.28 -14.16
N TRP A 89 -14.21 6.26 -13.37
CA TRP A 89 -14.02 6.34 -11.93
C TRP A 89 -15.30 6.66 -11.15
N MET A 90 -16.40 6.17 -11.68
CA MET A 90 -17.71 6.32 -11.04
C MET A 90 -18.26 4.95 -10.66
N THR A 91 -19.03 4.92 -9.57
CA THR A 91 -19.73 3.69 -9.16
C THR A 91 -20.99 3.49 -10.00
N ALA A 92 -21.63 2.33 -9.85
CA ALA A 92 -22.90 2.05 -10.51
C ALA A 92 -23.99 3.08 -10.14
N ALA A 93 -23.90 3.65 -8.93
CA ALA A 93 -24.81 4.71 -8.48
C ALA A 93 -24.40 6.10 -8.97
N LYS A 94 -23.45 6.19 -9.89
CA LYS A 94 -22.93 7.44 -10.47
C LYS A 94 -22.30 8.37 -9.45
N LYS A 95 -21.69 7.79 -8.39
CA LYS A 95 -20.93 8.53 -7.40
C LYS A 95 -19.44 8.28 -7.62
N PRO A 96 -18.57 9.23 -7.28
CA PRO A 96 -17.12 8.99 -7.38
C PRO A 96 -16.69 7.78 -6.55
N VAL A 97 -15.74 7.01 -7.09
CA VAL A 97 -15.18 5.87 -6.37
C VAL A 97 -14.49 6.37 -5.11
N VAL A 98 -14.77 5.71 -3.97
CA VAL A 98 -14.15 6.05 -2.70
C VAL A 98 -12.64 5.86 -2.79
N ASN A 99 -11.87 6.80 -2.26
CA ASN A 99 -10.40 6.80 -2.32
C ASN A 99 -9.86 6.86 -3.75
N GLN A 100 -10.62 7.46 -4.65
CA GLN A 100 -10.26 7.58 -6.06
C GLN A 100 -8.88 8.19 -6.26
N ASP A 101 -8.53 9.19 -5.47
CA ASP A 101 -7.23 9.85 -5.54
C ASP A 101 -6.08 8.86 -5.37
N LEU A 102 -6.18 8.00 -4.36
CA LEU A 102 -5.14 7.01 -4.08
C LEU A 102 -5.16 5.85 -5.08
N TRP A 103 -6.36 5.43 -5.51
CA TRP A 103 -6.44 4.37 -6.52
C TRP A 103 -5.82 4.80 -7.84
N LYS A 104 -6.02 6.05 -8.23
CA LYS A 104 -5.40 6.59 -9.45
C LYS A 104 -3.89 6.67 -9.31
N ALA A 105 -3.40 7.13 -8.17
CA ALA A 105 -1.96 7.19 -7.91
C ALA A 105 -1.33 5.79 -7.93
N LEU A 106 -2.00 4.81 -7.34
CA LEU A 106 -1.52 3.43 -7.36
C LEU A 106 -1.49 2.88 -8.79
N ASP A 107 -2.53 3.14 -9.57
CA ASP A 107 -2.60 2.68 -10.95
C ASP A 107 -1.43 3.21 -11.78
N GLU A 108 -1.07 4.47 -11.58
CA GLU A 108 0.09 5.06 -12.26
C GLU A 108 1.40 4.36 -11.88
N GLU A 109 1.58 4.04 -10.59
CA GLU A 109 2.78 3.35 -10.14
C GLU A 109 2.83 1.92 -10.65
N VAL A 110 1.72 1.23 -10.65
CA VAL A 110 1.62 -0.15 -11.16
C VAL A 110 1.99 -0.20 -12.65
N ALA A 111 1.61 0.82 -13.41
CA ALA A 111 1.92 0.89 -14.84
C ALA A 111 3.42 0.97 -15.11
N ARG A 112 4.22 1.44 -14.15
CA ARG A 112 5.68 1.54 -14.29
C ARG A 112 6.40 0.22 -14.04
N HIS A 113 5.73 -0.75 -13.43
CA HIS A 113 6.35 -2.00 -12.99
C HIS A 113 5.55 -3.20 -13.47
N LYS A 114 6.12 -4.38 -13.30
CA LYS A 114 5.41 -5.64 -13.49
C LYS A 114 5.10 -6.17 -12.09
N THR A 115 3.84 -6.04 -11.67
CA THR A 115 3.46 -6.38 -10.29
C THR A 115 2.73 -7.71 -10.19
N THR A 116 2.98 -8.41 -9.09
CA THR A 116 2.24 -9.60 -8.66
C THR A 116 1.76 -9.31 -7.25
N TRP A 117 0.48 -9.57 -6.98
CA TRP A 117 -0.13 -9.24 -5.69
C TRP A 117 -0.39 -10.51 -4.90
N VAL A 118 0.19 -10.59 -3.71
CA VAL A 118 0.07 -11.73 -2.82
C VAL A 118 -0.63 -11.29 -1.55
N TRP A 119 -1.78 -11.90 -1.26
CA TRP A 119 -2.49 -11.63 -0.02
C TRP A 119 -2.05 -12.66 1.03
N THR A 120 -1.72 -12.18 2.23
CA THR A 120 -1.39 -13.06 3.36
C THR A 120 -2.40 -12.81 4.47
N LYS A 121 -2.87 -13.90 5.06
CA LYS A 121 -3.81 -13.83 6.16
C LYS A 121 -3.06 -13.73 7.48
N GLY A 122 -2.90 -12.49 7.97
CA GLY A 122 -2.23 -12.25 9.23
C GLY A 122 -0.71 -12.27 9.14
N HIS A 123 -0.06 -12.04 10.26
CA HIS A 123 1.38 -11.77 10.33
C HIS A 123 2.20 -12.90 10.96
N ALA A 124 1.56 -14.00 11.30
CA ALA A 124 2.08 -14.95 12.26
C ALA A 124 3.45 -15.55 11.94
N SER A 125 3.83 -15.67 10.68
CA SER A 125 5.04 -16.38 10.30
C SER A 125 6.04 -15.57 9.49
N HIS A 126 5.78 -14.28 9.29
CA HIS A 126 6.63 -13.44 8.45
C HIS A 126 7.26 -12.30 9.24
N GLU A 127 8.58 -12.34 9.36
CA GLU A 127 9.34 -11.30 10.07
C GLU A 127 9.08 -9.91 9.49
N ASP A 128 9.11 -9.78 8.16
CA ASP A 128 8.90 -8.50 7.51
C ASP A 128 7.47 -8.00 7.66
N ASN A 129 6.48 -8.90 7.64
CA ASN A 129 5.09 -8.53 7.87
C ASN A 129 4.92 -7.98 9.29
N ASN A 130 5.52 -8.64 10.28
CA ASN A 130 5.48 -8.20 11.67
C ASN A 130 6.18 -6.86 11.84
N ARG A 131 7.33 -6.69 11.19
CA ARG A 131 8.08 -5.43 11.25
C ARG A 131 7.29 -4.31 10.59
N CYS A 132 6.66 -4.57 9.46
CA CYS A 132 5.86 -3.59 8.75
C CYS A 132 4.66 -3.14 9.59
N ASP A 133 3.98 -4.09 10.24
CA ASP A 133 2.88 -3.79 11.16
C ASP A 133 3.35 -2.91 12.31
N GLU A 134 4.48 -3.23 12.90
CA GLU A 134 5.08 -2.45 13.99
C GLU A 134 5.36 -1.01 13.56
N LEU A 135 5.98 -0.84 12.39
CA LEU A 135 6.30 0.49 11.86
C LEU A 135 5.04 1.30 11.58
N ALA A 136 4.03 0.70 10.95
CA ALA A 136 2.78 1.37 10.63
C ALA A 136 2.03 1.77 11.90
N SER A 137 1.95 0.87 12.86
CA SER A 137 1.25 1.11 14.12
C SER A 137 1.94 2.20 14.94
N ARG A 138 3.26 2.18 15.00
CA ARG A 138 4.04 3.20 15.69
C ARG A 138 3.86 4.56 15.04
N ALA A 139 3.91 4.61 13.71
CA ALA A 139 3.69 5.86 12.96
C ALA A 139 2.29 6.43 13.25
N ALA A 140 1.28 5.57 13.33
CA ALA A 140 -0.07 5.99 13.64
C ALA A 140 -0.17 6.60 15.05
N ARG A 141 0.47 5.95 16.04
CA ARG A 141 0.42 6.41 17.43
C ARG A 141 1.25 7.68 17.66
N GLU A 142 2.44 7.71 17.13
CA GLU A 142 3.40 8.80 17.41
C GLU A 142 3.27 9.97 16.47
N GLN A 143 2.68 9.76 15.30
CA GLN A 143 2.54 10.80 14.26
C GLN A 143 3.86 11.49 13.92
N GLU A 144 4.94 10.72 13.95
CA GLU A 144 6.24 11.13 13.46
C GLU A 144 6.38 10.58 12.05
N CYS A 145 6.15 11.43 11.06
CA CYS A 145 6.01 11.03 9.67
C CYS A 145 7.32 11.18 8.91
N GLY A 146 8.31 10.40 9.34
CA GLY A 146 9.57 10.35 8.65
C GLY A 146 9.60 9.20 7.65
N THR A 147 10.46 9.31 6.63
CA THR A 147 10.71 8.22 5.69
C THR A 147 12.20 7.96 5.60
N GLN A 148 12.53 6.72 5.39
CA GLN A 148 13.91 6.30 5.19
C GLN A 148 14.24 6.21 3.71
#